data_ae099c1df0438eadacb237c112b82761
#
_entry.id   ae099c1df0438eadacb237c112b82761
#
_cell.length_a   1.000
_cell.length_b   1.000
_cell.length_c   1.000
_cell.angle_alpha   90.00
_cell.angle_beta   90.00
_cell.angle_gamma   90.00
#
_symmetry.space_group_name_H-M   'P 1'
#
loop_
_entity.id
_entity.type
_entity.pdbx_description
1 polymer ?
#
loop_
_entity_poly.entity_id
_entity_poly.type
_entity_poly.pdbx_seq_one_letter_code
_entity_poly.pdbx_strand_id
1 'polypeptide(L)'
;MEQSLMDKLTILADSAKYDVACTSSGASRAAGAGGVGSCYAPGCCHAFTADGRCVSLLKVLMTNCCSFDCSYCVNRKSNDVPRATFTPRELAELTIEFYRRNYIEGLFLSSAVLVNPDYTTERMLAVLRLLRGEYRFGGYIHAKAIPGTSPELLEQLGFLADRLSVNIELPSERSLNLLAPDKGRHSIFRPMKQIAVEGAANREEVALYRKAPRFAPAGQSTQMIVGASPETDYHILQLTEGLYNKYHLKRVFYSA
;
A
#
# COMPACT_ATOMS: atom_id res chain seq x y z
N MET A 1 18.98 -21.39 6.76
CA MET A 1 19.83 -20.17 6.70
C MET A 1 18.92 -18.97 6.88
N GLU A 2 19.30 -18.04 7.72
CA GLU A 2 18.59 -16.79 7.89
C GLU A 2 18.78 -15.91 6.64
N GLN A 3 17.67 -15.40 6.07
CA GLN A 3 17.75 -14.54 4.87
C GLN A 3 18.40 -13.21 5.25
N SER A 4 19.36 -12.75 4.44
CA SER A 4 19.93 -11.42 4.61
C SER A 4 18.90 -10.32 4.38
N LEU A 5 19.12 -9.13 4.93
CA LEU A 5 18.23 -7.98 4.73
C LEU A 5 18.11 -7.62 3.23
N MET A 6 19.18 -7.79 2.46
CA MET A 6 19.17 -7.52 1.01
C MET A 6 18.38 -8.57 0.22
N ASP A 7 18.43 -9.84 0.62
CA ASP A 7 17.61 -10.88 0.01
C ASP A 7 16.12 -10.61 0.26
N LYS A 8 15.76 -10.29 1.52
CA LYS A 8 14.39 -9.88 1.88
C LYS A 8 13.94 -8.67 1.06
N LEU A 9 14.77 -7.64 0.93
CA LEU A 9 14.45 -6.45 0.15
C LEU A 9 14.19 -6.80 -1.32
N THR A 10 15.05 -7.60 -1.92
CA THR A 10 14.90 -8.02 -3.32
C THR A 10 13.57 -8.74 -3.55
N ILE A 11 13.25 -9.73 -2.70
CA ILE A 11 12.00 -10.51 -2.80
C ILE A 11 10.77 -9.62 -2.58
N LEU A 12 10.79 -8.79 -1.53
CA LEU A 12 9.60 -8.04 -1.10
C LEU A 12 9.36 -6.76 -1.92
N ALA A 13 10.41 -6.16 -2.47
CA ALA A 13 10.26 -5.06 -3.41
C ALA A 13 9.82 -5.55 -4.79
N ASP A 14 10.34 -6.68 -5.28
CA ASP A 14 9.87 -7.30 -6.53
C ASP A 14 8.40 -7.72 -6.41
N SER A 15 8.01 -8.31 -5.29
CA SER A 15 6.60 -8.66 -5.01
C SER A 15 5.66 -7.44 -4.99
N ALA A 16 6.17 -6.24 -4.67
CA ALA A 16 5.39 -5.01 -4.62
C ALA A 16 5.16 -4.36 -6.01
N LYS A 17 5.84 -4.81 -7.07
CA LYS A 17 5.72 -4.19 -8.41
C LYS A 17 4.32 -4.25 -9.01
N TYR A 18 3.52 -5.23 -8.62
CA TYR A 18 2.14 -5.42 -9.07
C TYR A 18 1.14 -4.46 -8.42
N ASP A 19 1.55 -3.70 -7.42
CA ASP A 19 0.78 -2.62 -6.85
C ASP A 19 0.92 -1.37 -7.73
N VAL A 20 -0.13 -1.02 -8.49
CA VAL A 20 -0.09 0.01 -9.54
C VAL A 20 -0.15 1.45 -8.99
N ALA A 21 -0.06 1.63 -7.69
CA ALA A 21 -0.07 2.98 -7.10
C ALA A 21 1.09 3.89 -7.57
N CYS A 22 1.93 3.42 -8.49
CA CYS A 22 2.97 4.22 -9.13
C CYS A 22 3.56 3.56 -10.38
N THR A 23 4.09 4.41 -11.25
CA THR A 23 4.81 4.02 -12.46
C THR A 23 6.28 3.73 -12.11
N SER A 24 6.65 2.46 -11.90
CA SER A 24 8.04 2.04 -11.94
C SER A 24 8.42 1.72 -13.39
N SER A 25 9.60 2.15 -13.84
CA SER A 25 10.05 1.92 -15.22
C SER A 25 10.30 0.45 -15.57
N GLY A 26 10.41 -0.43 -14.56
CA GLY A 26 10.77 -1.84 -14.75
C GLY A 26 12.16 -2.07 -15.32
N ALA A 27 12.95 -1.02 -15.53
CA ALA A 27 14.30 -1.12 -16.11
C ALA A 27 15.33 -1.55 -15.07
N SER A 28 16.20 -2.47 -15.45
CA SER A 28 17.37 -2.87 -14.65
C SER A 28 18.63 -2.81 -15.52
N ARG A 29 19.67 -2.14 -15.03
CA ARG A 29 20.96 -2.03 -15.71
C ARG A 29 22.07 -1.78 -14.69
N ALA A 30 23.08 -2.63 -14.68
CA ALA A 30 24.30 -2.39 -13.93
C ALA A 30 25.25 -1.46 -14.69
N ALA A 31 26.03 -0.68 -13.97
CA ALA A 31 27.12 0.09 -14.58
C ALA A 31 28.14 -0.88 -15.17
N GLY A 32 28.59 -0.61 -16.41
CA GLY A 32 29.76 -1.28 -17.00
C GLY A 32 31.06 -0.89 -16.30
N ALA A 33 32.17 -1.55 -16.63
CA ALA A 33 33.50 -1.24 -16.10
C ALA A 33 33.84 0.25 -16.37
N GLY A 34 34.10 1.01 -15.30
CA GLY A 34 34.40 2.45 -15.36
C GLY A 34 33.13 3.33 -15.52
N GLY A 35 31.95 2.76 -15.56
CA GLY A 35 30.67 3.50 -15.65
C GLY A 35 30.17 3.97 -14.29
N VAL A 36 29.34 5.03 -14.30
CA VAL A 36 28.70 5.58 -13.11
C VAL A 36 27.19 5.34 -13.19
N GLY A 37 26.59 4.89 -12.07
CA GLY A 37 25.15 4.68 -11.92
C GLY A 37 24.66 3.31 -12.33
N SER A 38 23.79 2.74 -11.51
CA SER A 38 23.05 1.49 -11.76
C SER A 38 21.57 1.75 -11.64
N CYS A 39 20.78 1.09 -12.45
CA CYS A 39 19.32 1.12 -12.37
C CYS A 39 18.82 -0.26 -11.96
N TYR A 40 18.09 -0.32 -10.85
CA TYR A 40 17.46 -1.54 -10.36
C TYR A 40 15.94 -1.37 -10.42
N ALA A 41 15.27 -2.38 -11.00
CA ALA A 41 13.84 -2.35 -11.23
C ALA A 41 12.98 -2.29 -9.95
N PRO A 42 13.27 -3.02 -8.87
CA PRO A 42 12.44 -3.03 -7.67
C PRO A 42 12.88 -1.97 -6.64
N GLY A 43 11.93 -1.47 -5.88
CA GLY A 43 12.13 -0.81 -4.60
C GLY A 43 11.78 0.66 -4.50
N CYS A 44 11.78 1.44 -5.58
CA CYS A 44 11.36 2.84 -5.52
C CYS A 44 10.19 3.12 -6.45
N CYS A 45 9.22 3.85 -5.95
CA CYS A 45 8.12 4.35 -6.75
C CYS A 45 8.04 5.87 -6.69
N HIS A 46 7.35 6.44 -7.66
CA HIS A 46 7.13 7.87 -7.74
C HIS A 46 5.66 8.20 -7.50
N ALA A 47 5.38 9.08 -6.55
CA ALA A 47 4.08 9.69 -6.35
C ALA A 47 4.18 11.18 -6.69
N PHE A 48 3.13 11.73 -7.29
CA PHE A 48 3.07 13.15 -7.57
C PHE A 48 2.24 13.87 -6.51
N THR A 49 2.78 14.94 -5.97
CA THR A 49 2.06 15.87 -5.09
C THR A 49 1.12 16.76 -5.90
N ALA A 50 0.22 17.48 -5.24
CA ALA A 50 -0.74 18.37 -5.92
C ALA A 50 -0.07 19.51 -6.68
N ASP A 51 1.14 19.90 -6.27
CA ASP A 51 1.98 20.91 -6.93
C ASP A 51 2.89 20.34 -8.05
N GLY A 52 2.70 19.05 -8.40
CA GLY A 52 3.40 18.39 -9.50
C GLY A 52 4.80 17.88 -9.18
N ARG A 53 5.28 18.01 -7.93
CA ARG A 53 6.57 17.42 -7.54
C ARG A 53 6.50 15.90 -7.53
N CYS A 54 7.56 15.26 -8.00
CA CYS A 54 7.75 13.84 -7.92
C CYS A 54 8.36 13.47 -6.56
N VAL A 55 7.71 12.57 -5.84
CA VAL A 55 8.16 12.04 -4.53
C VAL A 55 8.58 10.59 -4.73
N SER A 56 9.84 10.28 -4.42
CA SER A 56 10.36 8.91 -4.47
C SER A 56 10.01 8.17 -3.19
N LEU A 57 9.39 7.01 -3.31
CA LEU A 57 8.97 6.19 -2.17
C LEU A 57 9.68 4.84 -2.20
N LEU A 58 10.12 4.35 -1.04
CA LEU A 58 10.42 2.93 -0.88
C LEU A 58 9.11 2.16 -0.96
N LYS A 59 8.93 1.37 -2.02
CA LYS A 59 7.75 0.55 -2.23
C LYS A 59 8.08 -0.90 -1.92
N VAL A 60 7.48 -1.44 -0.88
CA VAL A 60 7.82 -2.76 -0.37
C VAL A 60 6.64 -3.42 0.30
N LEU A 61 6.59 -4.76 0.23
CA LEU A 61 5.73 -5.56 1.10
C LEU A 61 6.42 -5.79 2.45
N MET A 62 5.65 -5.75 3.53
CA MET A 62 6.15 -6.21 4.82
C MET A 62 6.41 -7.72 4.81
N THR A 63 5.53 -8.46 4.14
CA THR A 63 5.66 -9.90 3.88
C THR A 63 4.97 -10.25 2.57
N ASN A 64 5.47 -11.27 1.88
CA ASN A 64 4.76 -11.91 0.77
C ASN A 64 4.23 -13.31 1.12
N CYS A 65 4.37 -13.74 2.38
CA CYS A 65 3.67 -14.91 2.89
C CYS A 65 2.18 -14.59 3.04
N CYS A 66 1.32 -15.20 2.23
CA CYS A 66 -0.11 -14.92 2.22
C CYS A 66 -0.91 -16.14 2.66
N SER A 67 -1.94 -15.92 3.49
CA SER A 67 -2.94 -16.93 3.84
C SER A 67 -4.09 -17.01 2.82
N PHE A 68 -4.23 -16.00 1.94
CA PHE A 68 -5.26 -15.91 0.90
C PHE A 68 -4.78 -16.51 -0.42
N ASP A 69 -5.74 -16.95 -1.24
CA ASP A 69 -5.45 -17.59 -2.53
C ASP A 69 -6.10 -16.87 -3.73
N CYS A 70 -5.94 -15.57 -3.82
CA CYS A 70 -6.46 -14.75 -4.92
C CYS A 70 -5.82 -15.16 -6.25
N SER A 71 -6.62 -15.58 -7.23
CA SER A 71 -6.15 -16.17 -8.50
C SER A 71 -5.22 -15.26 -9.32
N TYR A 72 -5.39 -13.95 -9.23
CA TYR A 72 -4.57 -12.95 -9.94
C TYR A 72 -3.26 -12.61 -9.21
N CYS A 73 -3.06 -13.08 -7.97
CA CYS A 73 -1.94 -12.64 -7.15
C CYS A 73 -0.75 -13.59 -7.25
N VAL A 74 0.42 -13.07 -7.60
CA VAL A 74 1.67 -13.85 -7.62
C VAL A 74 2.03 -14.40 -6.23
N ASN A 75 1.67 -13.68 -5.18
CA ASN A 75 1.94 -14.04 -3.78
C ASN A 75 0.83 -14.87 -3.13
N ARG A 76 -0.12 -15.42 -3.90
CA ARG A 76 -1.16 -16.27 -3.35
C ARG A 76 -0.58 -17.50 -2.65
N LYS A 77 -1.34 -18.06 -1.70
CA LYS A 77 -0.92 -19.19 -0.87
C LYS A 77 -0.42 -20.39 -1.67
N SER A 78 -1.11 -20.72 -2.77
CA SER A 78 -0.82 -21.90 -3.60
C SER A 78 0.36 -21.75 -4.56
N ASN A 79 0.91 -20.52 -4.74
CA ASN A 79 2.08 -20.34 -5.60
C ASN A 79 3.37 -20.66 -4.86
N ASP A 80 4.23 -21.43 -5.56
CA ASP A 80 5.59 -21.71 -5.11
C ASP A 80 6.54 -20.58 -5.57
N VAL A 81 6.67 -19.55 -4.73
CA VAL A 81 7.55 -18.40 -4.96
C VAL A 81 8.42 -18.15 -3.73
N PRO A 82 9.60 -17.57 -3.89
CA PRO A 82 10.44 -17.18 -2.75
C PRO A 82 9.66 -16.30 -1.77
N ARG A 83 9.68 -16.68 -0.49
CA ARG A 83 8.96 -15.99 0.58
C ARG A 83 9.93 -15.28 1.52
N ALA A 84 9.54 -14.09 1.93
CA ALA A 84 10.29 -13.32 2.91
C ALA A 84 9.34 -12.52 3.81
N THR A 85 9.84 -12.14 4.98
CA THR A 85 9.13 -11.30 5.94
C THR A 85 10.12 -10.41 6.65
N PHE A 86 9.88 -9.10 6.64
CA PHE A 86 10.59 -8.18 7.50
C PHE A 86 10.05 -8.21 8.92
N THR A 87 10.93 -8.08 9.89
CA THR A 87 10.51 -7.61 11.21
C THR A 87 10.16 -6.12 11.12
N PRO A 88 9.30 -5.61 12.00
CA PRO A 88 8.99 -4.18 12.03
C PRO A 88 10.23 -3.30 12.16
N ARG A 89 11.22 -3.72 12.93
CA ARG A 89 12.47 -2.96 13.13
C ARG A 89 13.34 -2.96 11.87
N GLU A 90 13.55 -4.10 11.23
CA GLU A 90 14.29 -4.17 9.96
C GLU A 90 13.73 -3.21 8.91
N LEU A 91 12.40 -3.17 8.76
CA LEU A 91 11.76 -2.32 7.75
C LEU A 91 11.82 -0.84 8.13
N ALA A 92 11.67 -0.50 9.40
CA ALA A 92 11.81 0.88 9.86
C ALA A 92 13.26 1.38 9.66
N GLU A 93 14.25 0.61 10.08
CA GLU A 93 15.67 0.94 9.90
C GLU A 93 16.05 1.10 8.43
N LEU A 94 15.62 0.15 7.57
CA LEU A 94 15.83 0.23 6.13
C LEU A 94 15.26 1.51 5.53
N THR A 95 14.03 1.89 5.94
CA THR A 95 13.37 3.12 5.48
C THR A 95 14.18 4.35 5.89
N ILE A 96 14.65 4.41 7.13
CA ILE A 96 15.45 5.54 7.64
C ILE A 96 16.81 5.62 6.94
N GLU A 97 17.48 4.51 6.72
CA GLU A 97 18.77 4.49 6.01
C GLU A 97 18.63 4.97 4.55
N PHE A 98 17.57 4.56 3.85
CA PHE A 98 17.31 5.03 2.50
C PHE A 98 16.97 6.52 2.46
N TYR A 99 16.19 6.99 3.44
CA TYR A 99 15.88 8.40 3.58
C TYR A 99 17.11 9.26 3.86
N ARG A 100 17.97 8.84 4.80
CA ARG A 100 19.23 9.55 5.14
C ARG A 100 20.19 9.67 3.96
N ARG A 101 20.14 8.69 3.05
CA ARG A 101 20.94 8.69 1.82
C ARG A 101 20.29 9.43 0.66
N ASN A 102 19.17 10.10 0.88
CA ASN A 102 18.37 10.79 -0.14
C ASN A 102 17.91 9.89 -1.31
N TYR A 103 17.73 8.59 -1.09
CA TYR A 103 17.20 7.68 -2.10
C TYR A 103 15.69 7.77 -2.19
N ILE A 104 15.03 8.09 -1.08
CA ILE A 104 13.57 8.18 -0.95
C ILE A 104 13.17 9.40 -0.11
N GLU A 105 11.94 9.85 -0.32
CA GLU A 105 11.26 10.87 0.50
C GLU A 105 10.18 10.27 1.40
N GLY A 106 9.86 8.98 1.22
CA GLY A 106 8.81 8.32 2.00
C GLY A 106 8.74 6.82 1.79
N LEU A 107 7.73 6.22 2.40
CA LEU A 107 7.44 4.80 2.39
C LEU A 107 6.07 4.53 1.78
N PHE A 108 6.00 3.57 0.84
CA PHE A 108 4.76 2.90 0.45
C PHE A 108 4.77 1.49 1.05
N LEU A 109 3.99 1.31 2.11
CA LEU A 109 3.91 0.05 2.84
C LEU A 109 2.65 -0.72 2.46
N SER A 110 2.83 -1.90 1.90
CA SER A 110 1.79 -2.90 1.73
C SER A 110 2.19 -4.23 2.38
N SER A 111 1.31 -5.21 2.36
CA SER A 111 1.57 -6.54 2.90
C SER A 111 0.64 -7.58 2.27
N ALA A 112 1.13 -8.81 2.15
CA ALA A 112 0.27 -9.97 2.09
C ALA A 112 -0.39 -10.20 3.46
N VAL A 113 -1.47 -10.98 3.51
CA VAL A 113 -2.17 -11.32 4.76
C VAL A 113 -1.50 -12.51 5.41
N LEU A 114 -0.74 -12.28 6.48
CA LEU A 114 0.12 -13.32 7.08
C LEU A 114 -0.70 -14.39 7.82
N VAL A 115 -1.40 -14.04 8.87
CA VAL A 115 -2.25 -14.95 9.66
C VAL A 115 -3.72 -14.59 9.47
N ASN A 116 -4.02 -13.35 9.76
CA ASN A 116 -5.31 -12.70 9.55
C ASN A 116 -5.10 -11.19 9.33
N PRO A 117 -6.15 -10.44 8.94
CA PRO A 117 -6.05 -9.00 8.69
C PRO A 117 -5.53 -8.20 9.89
N ASP A 118 -6.02 -8.46 11.09
CA ASP A 118 -5.65 -7.70 12.30
C ASP A 118 -4.21 -7.94 12.68
N TYR A 119 -3.76 -9.20 12.75
CA TYR A 119 -2.35 -9.52 13.02
C TYR A 119 -1.40 -8.85 12.03
N THR A 120 -1.77 -8.85 10.74
CA THR A 120 -0.96 -8.21 9.70
C THR A 120 -0.91 -6.69 9.90
N THR A 121 -2.05 -6.08 10.19
CA THR A 121 -2.15 -4.63 10.43
C THR A 121 -1.41 -4.21 11.70
N GLU A 122 -1.45 -5.00 12.78
CA GLU A 122 -0.66 -4.75 14.00
C GLU A 122 0.84 -4.69 13.70
N ARG A 123 1.34 -5.59 12.86
CA ARG A 123 2.76 -5.58 12.44
C ARG A 123 3.09 -4.37 11.58
N MET A 124 2.21 -3.96 10.66
CA MET A 124 2.36 -2.73 9.89
C MET A 124 2.35 -1.50 10.82
N LEU A 125 1.44 -1.46 11.78
CA LEU A 125 1.38 -0.41 12.82
C LEU A 125 2.67 -0.35 13.63
N ALA A 126 3.28 -1.48 13.96
CA ALA A 126 4.57 -1.51 14.65
C ALA A 126 5.67 -0.80 13.83
N VAL A 127 5.71 -0.98 12.50
CA VAL A 127 6.62 -0.22 11.62
C VAL A 127 6.35 1.28 11.70
N LEU A 128 5.08 1.69 11.54
CA LEU A 128 4.71 3.10 11.53
C LEU A 128 4.96 3.78 12.88
N ARG A 129 4.73 3.07 13.99
CA ARG A 129 5.03 3.57 15.34
C ARG A 129 6.53 3.76 15.56
N LEU A 130 7.38 2.84 15.09
CA LEU A 130 8.83 3.03 15.10
C LEU A 130 9.22 4.26 14.28
N LEU A 131 8.72 4.39 13.06
CA LEU A 131 9.03 5.52 12.19
C LEU A 131 8.59 6.85 12.80
N ARG A 132 7.33 6.99 13.19
CA ARG A 132 6.78 8.27 13.70
C ARG A 132 7.23 8.59 15.13
N GLY A 133 7.37 7.58 16.00
CA GLY A 133 7.76 7.74 17.41
C GLY A 133 9.26 7.75 17.61
N GLU A 134 9.91 6.59 17.45
CA GLU A 134 11.33 6.42 17.77
C GLU A 134 12.24 7.23 16.83
N TYR A 135 12.03 7.09 15.51
CA TYR A 135 12.85 7.79 14.50
C TYR A 135 12.38 9.21 14.18
N ARG A 136 11.21 9.63 14.67
CA ARG A 136 10.59 10.94 14.39
C ARG A 136 10.57 11.25 12.88
N PHE A 137 10.31 10.24 12.09
CA PHE A 137 10.30 10.33 10.63
C PHE A 137 9.17 11.25 10.15
N GLY A 138 9.53 12.37 9.53
CA GLY A 138 8.60 13.35 8.95
C GLY A 138 8.26 13.10 7.47
N GLY A 139 8.86 12.07 6.83
CA GLY A 139 8.62 11.76 5.43
C GLY A 139 7.21 11.21 5.18
N TYR A 140 6.84 11.16 3.90
CA TYR A 140 5.52 10.70 3.46
C TYR A 140 5.34 9.19 3.70
N ILE A 141 4.19 8.80 4.23
CA ILE A 141 3.82 7.38 4.42
C ILE A 141 2.48 7.11 3.73
N HIS A 142 2.50 6.21 2.75
CA HIS A 142 1.31 5.61 2.18
C HIS A 142 1.19 4.18 2.70
N ALA A 143 0.13 3.86 3.42
CA ALA A 143 -0.13 2.51 3.91
C ALA A 143 -1.34 1.90 3.20
N LYS A 144 -1.20 0.64 2.80
CA LYS A 144 -2.29 -0.14 2.23
C LYS A 144 -3.02 -0.87 3.34
N ALA A 145 -4.23 -0.43 3.66
CA ALA A 145 -5.06 -1.07 4.66
C ALA A 145 -5.48 -2.47 4.19
N ILE A 146 -5.38 -3.43 5.07
CA ILE A 146 -5.74 -4.82 4.81
C ILE A 146 -7.26 -4.96 4.89
N PRO A 147 -7.96 -5.49 3.86
CA PRO A 147 -9.39 -5.76 3.92
C PRO A 147 -9.74 -6.67 5.09
N GLY A 148 -10.73 -6.29 5.88
CA GLY A 148 -11.15 -7.05 7.05
C GLY A 148 -10.48 -6.64 8.37
N THR A 149 -9.56 -5.69 8.35
CA THR A 149 -8.99 -5.09 9.58
C THR A 149 -10.09 -4.48 10.46
N SER A 150 -9.93 -4.65 11.78
CA SER A 150 -10.81 -4.04 12.79
C SER A 150 -10.78 -2.51 12.71
N PRO A 151 -11.90 -1.84 13.06
CA PRO A 151 -11.99 -0.37 13.01
C PRO A 151 -10.92 0.35 13.82
N GLU A 152 -10.60 -0.18 14.98
CA GLU A 152 -9.66 0.40 15.94
C GLU A 152 -8.22 0.40 15.38
N LEU A 153 -7.83 -0.68 14.69
CA LEU A 153 -6.51 -0.76 14.05
C LEU A 153 -6.45 0.11 12.79
N LEU A 154 -7.54 0.19 12.05
CA LEU A 154 -7.63 1.06 10.87
C LEU A 154 -7.53 2.54 11.26
N GLU A 155 -8.20 2.96 12.34
CA GLU A 155 -8.11 4.31 12.89
C GLU A 155 -6.67 4.66 13.26
N GLN A 156 -5.99 3.78 13.99
CA GLN A 156 -4.59 3.98 14.35
C GLN A 156 -3.67 4.09 13.12
N LEU A 157 -3.95 3.28 12.10
CA LEU A 157 -3.21 3.33 10.83
C LEU A 157 -3.40 4.69 10.13
N GLY A 158 -4.63 5.24 10.19
CA GLY A 158 -4.97 6.54 9.62
C GLY A 158 -4.25 7.72 10.27
N PHE A 159 -4.04 7.68 11.58
CA PHE A 159 -3.28 8.73 12.27
C PHE A 159 -1.77 8.66 12.06
N LEU A 160 -1.23 7.52 11.64
CA LEU A 160 0.21 7.35 11.41
C LEU A 160 0.60 7.49 9.93
N ALA A 161 -0.34 7.30 9.01
CA ALA A 161 -0.11 7.40 7.56
C ALA A 161 -0.63 8.72 7.00
N ASP A 162 0.03 9.22 5.95
CA ASP A 162 -0.44 10.40 5.21
C ASP A 162 -1.54 10.02 4.22
N ARG A 163 -1.49 8.81 3.64
CA ARG A 163 -2.52 8.27 2.75
C ARG A 163 -2.81 6.83 3.10
N LEU A 164 -4.08 6.48 3.00
CA LEU A 164 -4.52 5.10 3.04
C LEU A 164 -5.02 4.64 1.66
N SER A 165 -4.86 3.35 1.35
CA SER A 165 -5.54 2.74 0.22
C SER A 165 -6.16 1.41 0.63
N VAL A 166 -7.34 1.15 0.11
CA VAL A 166 -8.03 -0.14 0.21
C VAL A 166 -8.34 -0.56 -1.21
N ASN A 167 -7.75 -1.65 -1.68
CA ASN A 167 -8.01 -2.11 -3.04
C ASN A 167 -9.42 -2.70 -3.16
N ILE A 168 -10.17 -2.23 -4.17
CA ILE A 168 -11.45 -2.83 -4.53
C ILE A 168 -11.25 -4.16 -5.27
N GLU A 169 -10.11 -4.35 -5.88
CA GLU A 169 -9.63 -5.46 -6.66
C GLU A 169 -10.43 -5.66 -7.96
N LEU A 170 -11.71 -6.04 -7.87
CA LEU A 170 -12.52 -6.39 -9.04
C LEU A 170 -13.82 -5.58 -9.09
N PRO A 171 -14.37 -5.34 -10.30
CA PRO A 171 -15.51 -4.44 -10.47
C PRO A 171 -16.81 -4.96 -9.86
N SER A 172 -17.02 -6.29 -9.79
CA SER A 172 -18.24 -6.88 -9.27
C SER A 172 -18.00 -7.86 -8.12
N GLU A 173 -19.04 -8.09 -7.33
CA GLU A 173 -19.00 -9.10 -6.26
C GLU A 173 -18.84 -10.52 -6.82
N ARG A 174 -19.47 -10.79 -7.97
CA ARG A 174 -19.36 -12.08 -8.66
C ARG A 174 -17.89 -12.36 -9.03
N SER A 175 -17.23 -11.40 -9.64
CA SER A 175 -15.83 -11.52 -10.04
C SER A 175 -14.90 -11.58 -8.84
N LEU A 176 -15.21 -10.83 -7.77
CA LEU A 176 -14.45 -10.88 -6.51
C LEU A 176 -14.54 -12.28 -5.88
N ASN A 177 -15.74 -12.84 -5.75
CA ASN A 177 -15.94 -14.18 -5.19
C ASN A 177 -15.27 -15.28 -6.04
N LEU A 178 -15.20 -15.10 -7.35
CA LEU A 178 -14.56 -16.05 -8.26
C LEU A 178 -13.03 -16.00 -8.18
N LEU A 179 -12.45 -14.80 -8.14
CA LEU A 179 -11.01 -14.60 -8.30
C LEU A 179 -10.27 -14.31 -6.97
N ALA A 180 -11.00 -13.92 -5.94
CA ALA A 180 -10.47 -13.64 -4.60
C ALA A 180 -11.46 -14.12 -3.51
N PRO A 181 -11.68 -15.43 -3.38
CA PRO A 181 -12.73 -16.00 -2.52
C PRO A 181 -12.55 -15.65 -1.03
N ASP A 182 -11.32 -15.36 -0.61
CA ASP A 182 -11.02 -14.95 0.77
C ASP A 182 -11.35 -13.47 1.06
N LYS A 183 -11.77 -12.71 0.03
CA LYS A 183 -12.12 -11.29 0.16
C LYS A 183 -13.61 -11.09 -0.11
N GLY A 184 -14.33 -10.56 0.88
CA GLY A 184 -15.74 -10.17 0.70
C GLY A 184 -15.88 -8.67 0.41
N ARG A 185 -16.93 -8.28 -0.30
CA ARG A 185 -17.24 -6.85 -0.54
C ARG A 185 -17.33 -6.05 0.76
N HIS A 186 -17.92 -6.62 1.79
CA HIS A 186 -18.04 -5.97 3.09
C HIS A 186 -16.68 -5.66 3.70
N SER A 187 -15.71 -6.60 3.62
CA SER A 187 -14.35 -6.40 4.16
C SER A 187 -13.58 -5.30 3.43
N ILE A 188 -13.97 -4.93 2.21
CA ILE A 188 -13.38 -3.86 1.41
C ILE A 188 -14.09 -2.53 1.63
N PHE A 189 -15.43 -2.51 1.53
CA PHE A 189 -16.19 -1.26 1.58
C PHE A 189 -16.33 -0.67 2.99
N ARG A 190 -16.32 -1.52 4.04
CA ARG A 190 -16.36 -1.05 5.43
C ARG A 190 -15.16 -0.16 5.76
N PRO A 191 -13.89 -0.57 5.54
CA PRO A 191 -12.75 0.30 5.77
C PRO A 191 -12.75 1.53 4.86
N MET A 192 -13.16 1.44 3.59
CA MET A 192 -13.29 2.63 2.73
C MET A 192 -14.27 3.65 3.32
N LYS A 193 -15.42 3.19 3.82
CA LYS A 193 -16.42 4.06 4.46
C LYS A 193 -15.87 4.69 5.72
N GLN A 194 -15.21 3.90 6.57
CA GLN A 194 -14.60 4.39 7.80
C GLN A 194 -13.58 5.51 7.50
N ILE A 195 -12.65 5.29 6.56
CA ILE A 195 -11.66 6.29 6.18
C ILE A 195 -12.33 7.57 5.66
N ALA A 196 -13.42 7.46 4.90
CA ALA A 196 -14.15 8.63 4.40
C ALA A 196 -14.78 9.44 5.54
N VAL A 197 -15.45 8.76 6.48
CA VAL A 197 -16.14 9.39 7.63
C VAL A 197 -15.13 10.02 8.59
N GLU A 198 -14.12 9.27 9.02
CA GLU A 198 -13.09 9.75 9.94
C GLU A 198 -12.27 10.89 9.33
N GLY A 199 -11.91 10.77 8.04
CA GLY A 199 -11.21 11.84 7.34
C GLY A 199 -12.06 13.11 7.18
N ALA A 200 -13.38 13.02 7.07
CA ALA A 200 -14.26 14.17 7.06
C ALA A 200 -14.34 14.82 8.46
N ALA A 201 -14.63 14.03 9.48
CA ALA A 201 -14.69 14.49 10.87
C ALA A 201 -13.36 15.13 11.32
N ASN A 202 -12.22 14.50 11.00
CA ASN A 202 -10.91 15.04 11.36
C ASN A 202 -10.57 16.36 10.65
N ARG A 203 -11.03 16.58 9.41
CA ARG A 203 -10.86 17.89 8.75
C ARG A 203 -11.58 19.01 9.51
N GLU A 204 -12.78 18.76 10.04
CA GLU A 204 -13.53 19.71 10.86
C GLU A 204 -12.82 19.95 12.19
N GLU A 205 -12.35 18.88 12.85
CA GLU A 205 -11.57 18.97 14.09
C GLU A 205 -10.29 19.80 13.92
N VAL A 206 -9.50 19.54 12.88
CA VAL A 206 -8.26 20.26 12.58
C VAL A 206 -8.54 21.73 12.23
N ALA A 207 -9.69 22.04 11.63
CA ALA A 207 -10.12 23.41 11.38
C ALA A 207 -10.39 24.19 12.70
N LEU A 208 -10.93 23.50 13.70
CA LEU A 208 -11.18 24.06 15.02
C LEU A 208 -9.92 24.07 15.91
N TYR A 209 -9.15 23.00 15.86
CA TYR A 209 -7.99 22.76 16.71
C TYR A 209 -6.73 22.54 15.89
N ARG A 210 -5.93 23.57 15.67
CA ARG A 210 -4.71 23.53 14.84
C ARG A 210 -3.69 22.45 15.21
N LYS A 211 -3.68 21.99 16.47
CA LYS A 211 -2.78 20.98 17.00
C LYS A 211 -3.38 19.56 16.99
N ALA A 212 -4.62 19.39 16.56
CA ALA A 212 -5.23 18.07 16.45
C ALA A 212 -4.42 17.17 15.52
N PRO A 213 -4.23 15.90 15.86
CA PRO A 213 -3.56 14.95 14.98
C PRO A 213 -4.34 14.81 13.67
N ARG A 214 -3.63 14.61 12.56
CA ARG A 214 -4.24 14.53 11.24
C ARG A 214 -4.45 13.07 10.85
N PHE A 215 -5.68 12.74 10.47
CA PHE A 215 -6.06 11.43 9.95
C PHE A 215 -5.91 11.41 8.43
N ALA A 216 -4.98 10.59 7.90
CA ALA A 216 -4.73 10.38 6.48
C ALA A 216 -4.89 11.67 5.63
N PRO A 217 -4.11 12.74 5.88
CA PRO A 217 -4.36 14.07 5.29
C PRO A 217 -4.31 14.10 3.77
N ALA A 218 -3.61 13.17 3.11
CA ALA A 218 -3.61 13.00 1.66
C ALA A 218 -4.80 12.16 1.15
N GLY A 219 -5.71 11.73 2.05
CA GLY A 219 -6.94 11.02 1.73
C GLY A 219 -6.73 9.55 1.39
N GLN A 220 -7.73 8.97 0.71
CA GLN A 220 -7.69 7.57 0.32
C GLN A 220 -7.68 7.36 -1.19
N SER A 221 -7.19 6.19 -1.61
CA SER A 221 -7.20 5.71 -2.98
C SER A 221 -7.55 4.22 -3.05
N THR A 222 -7.83 3.73 -4.25
CA THR A 222 -8.08 2.31 -4.51
C THR A 222 -7.42 1.88 -5.80
N GLN A 223 -7.31 0.57 -6.00
CA GLN A 223 -6.89 -0.06 -7.24
C GLN A 223 -7.94 -1.07 -7.68
N MET A 224 -8.22 -1.13 -8.97
CA MET A 224 -9.13 -2.04 -9.62
C MET A 224 -8.41 -2.74 -10.78
N ILE A 225 -8.57 -4.05 -10.85
CA ILE A 225 -8.08 -4.87 -11.96
C ILE A 225 -9.15 -4.82 -13.06
N VAL A 226 -8.73 -4.49 -14.28
CA VAL A 226 -9.59 -4.42 -15.46
C VAL A 226 -9.15 -5.47 -16.48
N GLY A 227 -10.09 -6.01 -17.25
CA GLY A 227 -9.81 -7.04 -18.26
C GLY A 227 -9.69 -8.46 -17.71
N ALA A 228 -9.64 -8.68 -16.40
CA ALA A 228 -9.62 -10.02 -15.79
C ALA A 228 -11.01 -10.67 -15.66
N SER A 229 -12.06 -9.94 -15.93
CA SER A 229 -13.45 -10.33 -15.70
C SER A 229 -14.39 -9.66 -16.73
N PRO A 230 -15.62 -10.18 -16.94
CA PRO A 230 -16.45 -9.80 -18.09
C PRO A 230 -17.19 -8.46 -17.96
N GLU A 231 -16.92 -7.68 -16.93
CA GLU A 231 -17.55 -6.37 -16.77
C GLU A 231 -17.12 -5.42 -17.90
N THR A 232 -18.12 -4.69 -18.42
CA THR A 232 -17.89 -3.70 -19.47
C THR A 232 -17.29 -2.41 -18.91
N ASP A 233 -16.66 -1.61 -19.77
CA ASP A 233 -16.14 -0.30 -19.41
C ASP A 233 -17.19 0.60 -18.76
N TYR A 234 -18.44 0.49 -19.22
CA TYR A 234 -19.59 1.21 -18.64
C TYR A 234 -19.78 0.88 -17.15
N HIS A 235 -19.77 -0.39 -16.79
CA HIS A 235 -19.88 -0.81 -15.38
C HIS A 235 -18.67 -0.35 -14.55
N ILE A 236 -17.47 -0.43 -15.11
CA ILE A 236 -16.23 0.03 -14.47
C ILE A 236 -16.30 1.54 -14.19
N LEU A 237 -16.73 2.33 -15.18
CA LEU A 237 -16.84 3.78 -15.04
C LEU A 237 -17.94 4.18 -14.05
N GLN A 238 -19.11 3.53 -14.09
CA GLN A 238 -20.17 3.76 -13.10
C GLN A 238 -19.72 3.45 -11.67
N LEU A 239 -19.02 2.32 -11.48
CA LEU A 239 -18.46 1.97 -10.18
C LEU A 239 -17.45 3.01 -9.72
N THR A 240 -16.56 3.44 -10.62
CA THR A 240 -15.55 4.45 -10.34
C THR A 240 -16.18 5.77 -9.91
N GLU A 241 -17.19 6.25 -10.63
CA GLU A 241 -17.96 7.45 -10.26
C GLU A 241 -18.58 7.30 -8.87
N GLY A 242 -19.22 6.16 -8.60
CA GLY A 242 -19.78 5.84 -7.29
C GLY A 242 -18.73 5.85 -6.17
N LEU A 243 -17.52 5.36 -6.43
CA LEU A 243 -16.41 5.37 -5.49
C LEU A 243 -15.93 6.80 -5.17
N TYR A 244 -15.78 7.65 -6.17
CA TYR A 244 -15.43 9.06 -5.97
C TYR A 244 -16.51 9.79 -5.15
N ASN A 245 -17.78 9.64 -5.52
CA ASN A 245 -18.88 10.34 -4.88
C ASN A 245 -19.14 9.87 -3.45
N LYS A 246 -19.15 8.55 -3.22
CA LYS A 246 -19.55 7.96 -1.94
C LYS A 246 -18.43 7.90 -0.91
N TYR A 247 -17.19 7.65 -1.34
CA TYR A 247 -16.05 7.45 -0.43
C TYR A 247 -15.01 8.56 -0.53
N HIS A 248 -15.26 9.59 -1.32
CA HIS A 248 -14.37 10.75 -1.49
C HIS A 248 -12.93 10.35 -1.84
N LEU A 249 -12.79 9.32 -2.68
CA LEU A 249 -11.49 8.86 -3.14
C LEU A 249 -10.73 9.97 -3.85
N LYS A 250 -9.41 9.99 -3.67
CA LYS A 250 -8.54 10.90 -4.43
C LYS A 250 -8.14 10.30 -5.77
N ARG A 251 -8.03 8.95 -5.85
CA ARG A 251 -7.70 8.24 -7.09
C ARG A 251 -8.26 6.82 -7.09
N VAL A 252 -8.70 6.39 -8.26
CA VAL A 252 -8.93 4.99 -8.63
C VAL A 252 -7.86 4.63 -9.65
N PHE A 253 -6.99 3.69 -9.32
CA PHE A 253 -5.98 3.17 -10.22
C PHE A 253 -6.53 1.94 -10.94
N TYR A 254 -6.28 1.85 -12.25
CA TYR A 254 -6.58 0.68 -13.05
C TYR A 254 -5.31 -0.11 -13.30
N SER A 255 -5.42 -1.43 -13.22
CA SER A 255 -4.38 -2.40 -13.60
C SER A 255 -4.97 -3.47 -14.51
N ALA A 256 -4.19 -3.97 -15.45
CA ALA A 256 -4.52 -5.08 -16.30
C ALA A 256 -3.80 -6.36 -15.83
#